data_bf4192b362a8417c714c51044c982d47
#
_entry.id   bf4192b362a8417c714c51044c982d47
#
_cell.length_a   1.000
_cell.length_b   1.000
_cell.length_c   1.000
_cell.angle_alpha   90.00
_cell.angle_beta   90.00
_cell.angle_gamma   90.00
#
_symmetry.space_group_name_H-M   'P 1'
#
loop_
_entity.id
_entity.type
_entity.pdbx_description
1 polymer ?
#
loop_
_entity_poly.entity_id
_entity_poly.type
_entity_poly.pdbx_seq_one_letter_code
_entity_poly.pdbx_strand_id
1 'polypeptide(L)'
;MKLNTKSCALIAALLLLADRGLTGCTAAQAADLSPTAALYSPAPTAGKSFTDNTDGGHAIEAAGETAFYSNITVTKTGSAEGDEADFYGGNAAVLASDGAELRLREVSVMTDGKHANAVFSYGEGTAVSIADSTIVTSGNCSGGLMTTGGGTMNADNVVVHTAGNSSAAIRSDRGGGTVTVTGGTYDTAGVGSPAIYSTADITVTDAELSTTASQGVVVEGKNSVTLENVALTAANTQKNSGKSPRYQAVMLYQSMSGDAEEGTAEFTMLGGSLTNLNGDVFFVNNTRAVIQLTAARIVNDDPDGVFLRAAAAGWGREGANGGHVELYTAAQTLEGDLLVDSLSTLNLHLWDGSVLTGAVNPADEGEVYVELTDGARWVLTGDSHVKSLKCDPDSIDLNGHTLTVDDEVYVEGSASEGSPVEHTPAVAAEHPHGLPGGHGKAEKK
;
A
#
# COMPACT_ATOMS: atom_id res chain seq x y z
N MET A 1 -9.68 -24.02 -9.68
CA MET A 1 -8.34 -23.44 -9.93
C MET A 1 -7.54 -23.64 -8.65
N LYS A 2 -6.31 -24.18 -8.70
CA LYS A 2 -5.57 -24.49 -7.46
C LYS A 2 -5.18 -23.15 -6.83
N LEU A 3 -5.69 -22.86 -5.63
CA LEU A 3 -5.20 -21.76 -4.80
C LEU A 3 -3.67 -21.87 -4.68
N ASN A 4 -3.03 -20.74 -4.76
CA ASN A 4 -1.57 -20.67 -4.60
C ASN A 4 -1.25 -21.07 -3.15
N THR A 5 -0.71 -22.26 -2.98
CA THR A 5 -0.41 -22.86 -1.67
C THR A 5 0.53 -22.02 -0.79
N LYS A 6 1.09 -20.94 -1.32
CA LYS A 6 1.94 -20.01 -0.57
C LYS A 6 1.15 -19.06 0.34
N SER A 7 -0.02 -18.58 -0.09
CA SER A 7 -0.84 -17.66 0.74
C SER A 7 -1.48 -18.40 1.92
N CYS A 8 -2.01 -19.60 1.68
CA CYS A 8 -2.53 -20.43 2.79
C CYS A 8 -1.43 -20.89 3.77
N ALA A 9 -0.18 -21.09 3.29
CA ALA A 9 0.92 -21.51 4.15
C ALA A 9 1.40 -20.37 5.08
N LEU A 10 1.24 -19.11 4.68
CA LEU A 10 1.63 -17.97 5.54
C LEU A 10 0.66 -17.82 6.71
N ILE A 11 -0.64 -17.92 6.46
CA ILE A 11 -1.68 -17.86 7.51
C ILE A 11 -1.54 -19.05 8.48
N ALA A 12 -1.31 -20.26 7.96
CA ALA A 12 -1.10 -21.44 8.79
C ALA A 12 0.20 -21.39 9.61
N ALA A 13 1.25 -20.75 9.11
CA ALA A 13 2.51 -20.60 9.85
C ALA A 13 2.40 -19.58 11.00
N LEU A 14 1.57 -18.53 10.86
CA LEU A 14 1.31 -17.57 11.94
C LEU A 14 0.43 -18.18 13.04
N LEU A 15 -0.56 -19.01 12.69
CA LEU A 15 -1.40 -19.73 13.67
C LEU A 15 -0.58 -20.67 14.59
N LEU A 16 0.52 -21.23 14.09
CA LEU A 16 1.43 -22.07 14.90
C LEU A 16 2.34 -21.27 15.86
N LEU A 17 2.49 -19.93 15.64
CA LEU A 17 3.27 -19.06 16.52
C LEU A 17 2.43 -18.48 17.68
N ALA A 18 1.11 -18.37 17.51
CA ALA A 18 0.19 -17.85 18.54
C ALA A 18 -0.02 -18.82 19.72
N ASP A 19 0.25 -20.12 19.55
CA ASP A 19 0.04 -21.16 20.58
C ASP A 19 1.25 -21.38 21.51
N ARG A 20 2.29 -20.53 21.43
CA ARG A 20 3.40 -20.52 22.37
C ARG A 20 3.25 -19.38 23.35
N GLY A 21 2.65 -19.71 24.49
CA GLY A 21 2.42 -18.81 25.61
C GLY A 21 3.61 -17.94 25.98
N LEU A 22 3.30 -16.69 26.21
CA LEU A 22 4.14 -15.66 26.80
C LEU A 22 4.81 -16.11 28.11
N THR A 23 6.03 -16.60 28.03
CA THR A 23 6.95 -16.60 29.17
C THR A 23 8.37 -16.33 28.70
N GLY A 24 8.87 -15.15 29.03
CA GLY A 24 10.30 -14.83 29.04
C GLY A 24 10.76 -13.93 27.91
N CYS A 25 10.91 -12.62 28.23
CA CYS A 25 11.75 -11.71 27.48
C CYS A 25 13.15 -12.27 27.35
N THR A 26 13.51 -12.77 26.17
CA THR A 26 14.90 -12.85 25.76
C THR A 26 15.01 -12.00 24.48
N ALA A 27 15.86 -10.98 24.55
CA ALA A 27 16.19 -10.11 23.45
C ALA A 27 16.46 -10.94 22.17
N ALA A 28 15.68 -10.71 21.12
CA ALA A 28 16.02 -11.20 19.80
C ALA A 28 17.35 -10.54 19.42
N GLN A 29 18.37 -11.34 19.21
CA GLN A 29 19.65 -10.90 18.67
C GLN A 29 19.39 -10.33 17.28
N ALA A 30 19.77 -9.05 17.11
CA ALA A 30 19.88 -8.44 15.80
C ALA A 30 20.68 -9.37 14.88
N ALA A 31 20.19 -9.61 13.68
CA ALA A 31 20.87 -10.38 12.67
C ALA A 31 22.26 -9.79 12.47
N ASP A 32 23.26 -10.60 12.80
CA ASP A 32 24.67 -10.26 12.69
C ASP A 32 25.02 -10.03 11.21
N LEU A 33 25.18 -8.76 10.84
CA LEU A 33 25.71 -8.40 9.53
C LEU A 33 27.12 -8.99 9.45
N SER A 34 27.27 -10.01 8.65
CA SER A 34 28.47 -10.80 8.46
C SER A 34 29.75 -9.96 8.43
N PRO A 35 30.83 -10.37 9.12
CA PRO A 35 32.08 -9.60 9.25
C PRO A 35 32.82 -9.33 7.92
N THR A 36 32.41 -9.93 6.82
CA THR A 36 32.99 -9.71 5.49
C THR A 36 32.63 -8.37 4.84
N ALA A 37 31.56 -7.70 5.27
CA ALA A 37 31.20 -6.38 4.74
C ALA A 37 32.06 -5.24 5.33
N ALA A 38 32.80 -5.49 6.38
CA ALA A 38 33.65 -4.47 7.03
C ALA A 38 34.95 -4.16 6.28
N LEU A 39 35.32 -4.92 5.27
CA LEU A 39 36.62 -4.81 4.59
C LEU A 39 36.69 -3.77 3.45
N TYR A 40 35.53 -3.15 3.06
CA TYR A 40 35.47 -2.17 1.97
C TYR A 40 34.55 -0.97 2.28
N SER A 41 34.48 -0.52 3.53
CA SER A 41 33.79 0.73 3.82
C SER A 41 34.77 1.90 3.71
N PRO A 42 34.61 2.83 2.73
CA PRO A 42 35.33 4.10 2.78
C PRO A 42 35.06 4.79 4.11
N ALA A 43 36.03 5.54 4.64
CA ALA A 43 35.86 6.21 5.92
C ALA A 43 34.64 7.14 5.88
N PRO A 44 33.76 7.09 6.91
CA PRO A 44 32.55 7.90 6.92
C PRO A 44 32.89 9.40 6.87
N THR A 45 32.12 10.16 6.08
CA THR A 45 32.24 11.60 5.89
C THR A 45 31.52 12.37 6.99
N ALA A 46 31.96 12.26 8.23
CA ALA A 46 31.32 12.85 9.40
C ALA A 46 31.33 14.39 9.39
N GLY A 47 30.20 15.01 9.69
CA GLY A 47 30.03 16.45 9.88
C GLY A 47 30.15 17.32 8.63
N LYS A 48 30.06 16.73 7.41
CA LYS A 48 30.05 17.48 6.15
C LYS A 48 28.65 17.84 5.71
N SER A 49 28.57 18.96 4.96
CA SER A 49 27.33 19.36 4.27
C SER A 49 27.50 19.21 2.77
N PHE A 50 26.48 18.64 2.13
CA PHE A 50 26.35 18.51 0.67
C PHE A 50 25.17 19.35 0.24
N THR A 51 25.36 20.25 -0.69
CA THR A 51 24.30 21.17 -1.14
C THR A 51 24.29 21.24 -2.66
N ASP A 52 23.10 21.11 -3.24
CA ASP A 52 22.85 21.42 -4.63
C ASP A 52 21.64 22.34 -4.76
N ASN A 53 21.81 23.43 -5.51
CA ASN A 53 20.78 24.40 -5.80
C ASN A 53 20.48 24.52 -7.31
N THR A 54 21.03 23.63 -8.10
CA THR A 54 20.82 23.60 -9.55
C THR A 54 19.56 22.82 -9.91
N ASP A 55 18.92 23.21 -10.98
CA ASP A 55 17.80 22.47 -11.54
C ASP A 55 18.30 21.17 -12.19
N GLY A 56 17.69 20.03 -11.84
CA GLY A 56 18.07 18.72 -12.36
C GLY A 56 19.38 18.14 -11.81
N GLY A 57 19.97 18.74 -10.76
CA GLY A 57 21.20 18.24 -10.13
C GLY A 57 20.96 17.39 -8.88
N HIS A 58 22.07 16.89 -8.30
CA HIS A 58 22.10 16.06 -7.10
C HIS A 58 23.12 16.59 -6.11
N ALA A 59 22.81 16.59 -4.81
CA ALA A 59 23.80 16.88 -3.78
C ALA A 59 24.72 15.67 -3.53
N ILE A 60 24.19 14.46 -3.70
CA ILE A 60 24.95 13.20 -3.68
C ILE A 60 24.43 12.34 -4.85
N GLU A 61 25.35 11.83 -5.65
CA GLU A 61 25.09 10.86 -6.70
C GLU A 61 26.07 9.69 -6.55
N ALA A 62 25.52 8.46 -6.61
CA ALA A 62 26.27 7.21 -6.66
C ALA A 62 25.80 6.41 -7.87
N ALA A 63 26.66 6.27 -8.89
CA ALA A 63 26.35 5.55 -10.12
C ALA A 63 27.33 4.39 -10.31
N GLY A 64 26.84 3.15 -10.19
CA GLY A 64 27.65 1.93 -10.39
C GLY A 64 28.75 1.72 -9.33
N GLU A 65 28.70 2.42 -8.21
CA GLU A 65 29.75 2.37 -7.18
C GLU A 65 29.17 2.03 -5.80
N THR A 66 30.06 1.62 -4.89
CA THR A 66 29.70 1.49 -3.47
C THR A 66 30.13 2.77 -2.74
N ALA A 67 29.17 3.46 -2.09
CA ALA A 67 29.41 4.68 -1.33
C ALA A 67 28.80 4.60 0.06
N PHE A 68 29.46 5.24 1.03
CA PHE A 68 29.00 5.33 2.41
C PHE A 68 29.15 6.76 2.95
N TYR A 69 28.04 7.30 3.48
CA TYR A 69 28.02 8.60 4.12
C TYR A 69 27.41 8.48 5.52
N SER A 70 28.00 9.14 6.48
CA SER A 70 27.46 9.22 7.84
C SER A 70 27.66 10.57 8.49
N ASN A 71 26.73 10.94 9.38
CA ASN A 71 26.73 12.20 10.13
C ASN A 71 26.92 13.40 9.18
N ILE A 72 26.07 13.51 8.18
CA ILE A 72 26.10 14.57 7.16
C ILE A 72 24.75 15.28 7.07
N THR A 73 24.78 16.48 6.50
CA THR A 73 23.59 17.22 6.07
C THR A 73 23.57 17.30 4.55
N VAL A 74 22.40 17.01 3.96
CA VAL A 74 22.15 17.11 2.52
C VAL A 74 21.03 18.12 2.30
N THR A 75 21.27 19.09 1.40
CA THR A 75 20.25 20.11 1.06
C THR A 75 20.09 20.21 -0.45
N LYS A 76 18.84 20.20 -0.92
CA LYS A 76 18.49 20.35 -2.34
C LYS A 76 17.38 21.39 -2.51
N THR A 77 17.66 22.43 -3.31
CA THR A 77 16.69 23.53 -3.56
C THR A 77 16.35 23.75 -5.02
N GLY A 78 17.11 23.16 -5.96
CA GLY A 78 16.79 23.19 -7.39
C GLY A 78 15.52 22.40 -7.73
N SER A 79 14.83 22.84 -8.79
CA SER A 79 13.58 22.25 -9.26
C SER A 79 13.75 21.55 -10.60
N ALA A 80 12.87 20.62 -10.94
CA ALA A 80 12.79 20.02 -12.25
C ALA A 80 11.33 19.71 -12.61
N GLU A 81 11.10 19.22 -13.82
CA GLU A 81 9.79 18.79 -14.31
C GLU A 81 9.94 17.64 -15.30
N GLY A 82 8.86 16.86 -15.46
CA GLY A 82 8.75 15.79 -16.43
C GLY A 82 9.25 14.44 -15.92
N ASP A 83 9.14 13.45 -16.79
CA ASP A 83 9.35 12.03 -16.48
C ASP A 83 10.73 11.74 -15.87
N GLU A 84 11.77 12.44 -16.31
CA GLU A 84 13.13 12.27 -15.78
C GLU A 84 13.22 12.57 -14.27
N ALA A 85 12.55 13.63 -13.85
CA ALA A 85 12.52 14.01 -12.44
C ALA A 85 11.52 13.21 -11.63
N ASP A 86 10.36 12.86 -12.24
CA ASP A 86 9.30 12.10 -11.56
C ASP A 86 9.70 10.65 -11.30
N PHE A 87 10.29 9.98 -12.32
CA PHE A 87 10.41 8.52 -12.32
C PHE A 87 11.84 7.99 -12.36
N TYR A 88 12.83 8.83 -12.69
CA TYR A 88 14.22 8.38 -12.87
C TYR A 88 15.20 9.12 -11.94
N GLY A 89 14.67 9.95 -11.04
CA GLY A 89 15.47 10.61 -10.01
C GLY A 89 16.21 11.83 -10.46
N GLY A 90 15.95 12.38 -11.66
CA GLY A 90 16.71 13.47 -12.29
C GLY A 90 16.81 14.79 -11.53
N ASN A 91 16.25 14.91 -10.32
CA ASN A 91 16.38 16.05 -9.42
C ASN A 91 16.44 15.63 -7.93
N ALA A 92 16.68 14.36 -7.65
CA ALA A 92 16.75 13.87 -6.28
C ALA A 92 17.92 14.49 -5.51
N ALA A 93 17.75 14.74 -4.21
CA ALA A 93 18.87 15.23 -3.37
C ALA A 93 19.98 14.19 -3.26
N VAL A 94 19.59 12.92 -3.11
CA VAL A 94 20.48 11.76 -3.08
C VAL A 94 19.99 10.77 -4.11
N LEU A 95 20.78 10.48 -5.13
CA LEU A 95 20.50 9.50 -6.17
C LEU A 95 21.48 8.34 -6.12
N ALA A 96 20.96 7.11 -6.14
CA ALA A 96 21.72 5.91 -6.45
C ALA A 96 21.18 5.29 -7.74
N SER A 97 22.07 4.90 -8.68
CA SER A 97 21.72 4.33 -9.98
C SER A 97 22.79 3.35 -10.48
N ASP A 98 22.53 2.70 -11.61
CA ASP A 98 23.48 1.87 -12.34
C ASP A 98 24.08 0.71 -11.51
N GLY A 99 23.29 0.13 -10.60
CA GLY A 99 23.75 -0.95 -9.73
C GLY A 99 24.60 -0.49 -8.55
N ALA A 100 24.50 0.77 -8.16
CA ALA A 100 25.21 1.30 -6.99
C ALA A 100 24.72 0.69 -5.68
N GLU A 101 25.61 0.57 -4.70
CA GLU A 101 25.30 0.27 -3.31
C GLU A 101 25.58 1.51 -2.46
N LEU A 102 24.52 2.22 -2.05
CA LEU A 102 24.63 3.44 -1.25
C LEU A 102 24.17 3.19 0.18
N ARG A 103 25.01 3.52 1.15
CA ARG A 103 24.70 3.42 2.57
C ARG A 103 24.74 4.79 3.23
N LEU A 104 23.66 5.13 3.92
CA LEU A 104 23.46 6.41 4.62
C LEU A 104 23.17 6.13 6.09
N ARG A 105 23.85 6.82 7.00
CA ARG A 105 23.59 6.72 8.43
C ARG A 105 23.72 8.06 9.12
N GLU A 106 22.78 8.37 10.03
CA GLU A 106 22.78 9.66 10.76
C GLU A 106 22.84 10.85 9.78
N VAL A 107 21.99 10.78 8.71
CA VAL A 107 21.92 11.79 7.65
C VAL A 107 20.70 12.65 7.86
N SER A 108 20.84 13.98 7.70
CA SER A 108 19.73 14.92 7.63
C SER A 108 19.58 15.37 6.18
N VAL A 109 18.46 15.01 5.52
CA VAL A 109 18.16 15.41 4.14
C VAL A 109 17.02 16.44 4.16
N MET A 110 17.21 17.58 3.51
CA MET A 110 16.21 18.63 3.36
C MET A 110 16.06 19.01 1.88
N THR A 111 14.81 19.03 1.39
CA THR A 111 14.52 19.48 0.03
C THR A 111 13.34 20.47 0.01
N ASP A 112 13.39 21.50 -0.86
CA ASP A 112 12.29 22.43 -1.09
C ASP A 112 11.99 22.67 -2.58
N GLY A 113 12.77 22.09 -3.49
CA GLY A 113 12.53 22.15 -4.93
C GLY A 113 11.36 21.25 -5.38
N LYS A 114 10.71 21.60 -6.49
CA LYS A 114 9.72 20.74 -7.14
C LYS A 114 10.44 19.52 -7.74
N HIS A 115 9.85 18.32 -7.60
CA HIS A 115 10.45 17.02 -7.97
C HIS A 115 11.82 16.77 -7.31
N ALA A 116 12.11 17.43 -6.19
CA ALA A 116 13.32 17.21 -5.42
C ALA A 116 13.11 16.08 -4.38
N ASN A 117 12.97 14.84 -4.87
CA ASN A 117 12.88 13.66 -4.00
C ASN A 117 14.09 13.58 -3.09
N ALA A 118 13.92 13.16 -1.82
CA ALA A 118 15.01 13.21 -0.88
C ALA A 118 16.05 12.11 -1.13
N VAL A 119 15.63 10.83 -1.13
CA VAL A 119 16.51 9.68 -1.35
C VAL A 119 15.90 8.76 -2.40
N PHE A 120 16.66 8.51 -3.46
CA PHE A 120 16.18 7.81 -4.64
C PHE A 120 17.06 6.60 -4.98
N SER A 121 16.45 5.43 -5.14
CA SER A 121 17.06 4.19 -5.64
C SER A 121 16.49 3.87 -7.02
N TYR A 122 17.30 3.95 -8.06
CA TYR A 122 16.85 3.74 -9.44
C TYR A 122 17.57 2.58 -10.12
N GLY A 123 16.79 1.67 -10.69
CA GLY A 123 17.27 0.61 -11.57
C GLY A 123 17.62 -0.70 -10.88
N GLU A 124 17.53 -1.80 -11.64
CA GLU A 124 17.88 -3.14 -11.17
C GLU A 124 19.32 -3.20 -10.63
N GLY A 125 19.52 -3.93 -9.54
CA GLY A 125 20.81 -4.08 -8.89
C GLY A 125 21.24 -2.87 -8.05
N THR A 126 20.52 -1.75 -8.12
CA THR A 126 20.79 -0.59 -7.26
C THR A 126 20.15 -0.80 -5.88
N ALA A 127 20.92 -0.52 -4.82
CA ALA A 127 20.47 -0.66 -3.45
C ALA A 127 20.86 0.56 -2.59
N VAL A 128 19.87 1.11 -1.89
CA VAL A 128 20.08 2.15 -0.88
C VAL A 128 19.71 1.59 0.49
N SER A 129 20.59 1.79 1.47
CA SER A 129 20.29 1.53 2.88
C SER A 129 20.45 2.84 3.65
N ILE A 130 19.42 3.24 4.39
CA ILE A 130 19.43 4.45 5.21
C ILE A 130 19.00 4.12 6.64
N ALA A 131 19.77 4.58 7.62
CA ALA A 131 19.49 4.30 9.03
C ALA A 131 19.65 5.54 9.92
N ASP A 132 18.89 5.59 11.04
CA ASP A 132 19.01 6.60 12.09
C ASP A 132 18.99 8.04 11.53
N SER A 133 18.14 8.32 10.56
CA SER A 133 18.21 9.51 9.69
C SER A 133 16.91 10.31 9.69
N THR A 134 17.00 11.58 9.26
CA THR A 134 15.82 12.46 9.15
C THR A 134 15.71 13.03 7.74
N ILE A 135 14.51 13.00 7.19
CA ILE A 135 14.16 13.50 5.85
C ILE A 135 13.03 14.52 5.98
N VAL A 136 13.21 15.70 5.40
CA VAL A 136 12.16 16.73 5.30
C VAL A 136 12.08 17.22 3.86
N THR A 137 10.89 17.10 3.24
CA THR A 137 10.63 17.64 1.90
C THR A 137 9.44 18.61 1.94
N SER A 138 9.53 19.73 1.24
CA SER A 138 8.45 20.74 1.17
C SER A 138 7.98 21.03 -0.26
N GLY A 139 8.75 20.64 -1.27
CA GLY A 139 8.37 20.81 -2.68
C GLY A 139 7.26 19.84 -3.13
N ASN A 140 6.50 20.24 -4.15
CA ASN A 140 5.54 19.33 -4.78
C ASN A 140 6.26 18.21 -5.56
N CYS A 141 5.64 17.05 -5.65
CA CYS A 141 6.21 15.85 -6.30
C CYS A 141 7.58 15.47 -5.72
N SER A 142 7.78 15.69 -4.43
CA SER A 142 9.06 15.51 -3.73
C SER A 142 8.90 14.53 -2.57
N GLY A 143 8.96 13.25 -2.88
CA GLY A 143 8.82 12.18 -1.89
C GLY A 143 10.02 12.03 -0.97
N GLY A 144 9.84 11.28 0.12
CA GLY A 144 10.88 10.96 1.08
C GLY A 144 11.82 9.86 0.59
N LEU A 145 11.38 8.61 0.70
CA LEU A 145 12.07 7.42 0.20
C LEU A 145 11.44 7.02 -1.14
N MET A 146 12.23 6.98 -2.19
CA MET A 146 11.76 6.72 -3.54
C MET A 146 12.50 5.56 -4.19
N THR A 147 11.75 4.65 -4.86
CA THR A 147 12.32 3.49 -5.56
C THR A 147 11.60 3.29 -6.88
N THR A 148 12.34 3.16 -7.98
CA THR A 148 11.80 2.87 -9.31
C THR A 148 12.73 1.98 -10.13
N GLY A 149 12.21 1.44 -11.24
CA GLY A 149 13.01 0.67 -12.19
C GLY A 149 13.65 -0.60 -11.63
N GLY A 150 13.06 -1.19 -10.58
CA GLY A 150 13.57 -2.40 -9.94
C GLY A 150 14.63 -2.15 -8.85
N GLY A 151 14.81 -0.91 -8.39
CA GLY A 151 15.73 -0.58 -7.30
C GLY A 151 15.30 -1.18 -5.95
N THR A 152 16.21 -1.12 -4.99
CA THR A 152 15.97 -1.57 -3.60
C THR A 152 16.21 -0.44 -2.62
N MET A 153 15.29 -0.27 -1.65
CA MET A 153 15.40 0.67 -0.55
C MET A 153 15.22 -0.05 0.78
N ASN A 154 16.19 0.09 1.69
CA ASN A 154 16.11 -0.40 3.07
C ASN A 154 16.21 0.78 4.02
N ALA A 155 15.23 1.00 4.87
CA ALA A 155 15.20 2.08 5.85
C ALA A 155 15.04 1.51 7.27
N ASP A 156 15.87 1.98 8.19
CA ASP A 156 15.85 1.57 9.59
C ASP A 156 15.85 2.80 10.50
N ASN A 157 14.80 2.95 11.32
CA ASN A 157 14.64 4.07 12.24
C ASN A 157 14.78 5.45 11.56
N VAL A 158 14.04 5.68 10.46
CA VAL A 158 14.07 6.94 9.71
C VAL A 158 12.84 7.78 10.04
N VAL A 159 13.06 9.09 10.25
CA VAL A 159 11.97 10.06 10.38
C VAL A 159 11.79 10.79 9.06
N VAL A 160 10.62 10.68 8.46
CA VAL A 160 10.27 11.32 7.18
C VAL A 160 9.09 12.25 7.36
N HIS A 161 9.24 13.51 6.95
CA HIS A 161 8.16 14.48 6.85
C HIS A 161 8.07 15.05 5.43
N THR A 162 6.90 14.93 4.78
CA THR A 162 6.66 15.54 3.47
C THR A 162 5.49 16.53 3.53
N ALA A 163 5.68 17.75 3.04
CA ALA A 163 4.64 18.80 3.06
C ALA A 163 4.07 19.12 1.68
N GLY A 164 4.77 18.78 0.60
CA GLY A 164 4.34 19.06 -0.76
C GLY A 164 3.16 18.19 -1.24
N ASN A 165 2.45 18.62 -2.26
CA ASN A 165 1.44 17.82 -2.93
C ASN A 165 2.11 16.72 -3.77
N SER A 166 1.46 15.56 -3.92
CA SER A 166 1.97 14.39 -4.63
C SER A 166 3.36 13.94 -4.13
N SER A 167 3.57 14.01 -2.81
CA SER A 167 4.85 13.80 -2.13
C SER A 167 4.70 12.75 -1.02
N ALA A 168 4.57 11.47 -1.41
CA ALA A 168 4.45 10.38 -0.44
C ALA A 168 5.75 10.23 0.38
N ALA A 169 5.62 9.78 1.64
CA ALA A 169 6.78 9.55 2.50
C ALA A 169 7.59 8.33 2.04
N ILE A 170 6.91 7.25 1.65
CA ILE A 170 7.47 6.05 1.04
C ILE A 170 6.78 5.89 -0.32
N ARG A 171 7.55 5.92 -1.39
CA ARG A 171 7.00 5.89 -2.75
C ARG A 171 7.78 4.94 -3.65
N SER A 172 7.06 4.24 -4.48
CA SER A 172 7.58 3.62 -5.69
C SER A 172 6.78 4.08 -6.90
N ASP A 173 7.38 3.99 -8.06
CA ASP A 173 6.78 4.34 -9.34
C ASP A 173 7.33 3.44 -10.45
N ARG A 174 7.15 3.77 -11.71
CA ARG A 174 7.45 3.00 -12.93
C ARG A 174 8.59 1.99 -12.78
N GLY A 175 8.26 0.73 -13.04
CA GLY A 175 9.21 -0.37 -12.93
C GLY A 175 9.40 -0.92 -11.52
N GLY A 176 8.71 -0.34 -10.53
CA GLY A 176 8.65 -0.88 -9.16
C GLY A 176 10.00 -1.03 -8.47
N GLY A 177 10.08 -2.08 -7.68
CA GLY A 177 11.28 -2.45 -6.90
C GLY A 177 10.91 -3.12 -5.59
N THR A 178 11.78 -2.99 -4.59
CA THR A 178 11.52 -3.50 -3.24
C THR A 178 11.84 -2.43 -2.21
N VAL A 179 10.92 -2.21 -1.27
CA VAL A 179 11.13 -1.29 -0.14
C VAL A 179 10.90 -2.03 1.16
N THR A 180 11.88 -2.02 2.04
CA THR A 180 11.78 -2.56 3.39
C THR A 180 12.04 -1.47 4.41
N VAL A 181 11.09 -1.26 5.31
CA VAL A 181 11.17 -0.25 6.36
C VAL A 181 11.01 -0.93 7.73
N THR A 182 11.90 -0.59 8.65
CA THR A 182 11.83 -1.04 10.04
C THR A 182 11.91 0.15 10.97
N GLY A 183 10.90 0.33 11.82
CA GLY A 183 10.85 1.46 12.75
C GLY A 183 10.69 2.82 12.09
N GLY A 184 10.75 3.87 12.89
CA GLY A 184 10.68 5.25 12.43
C GLY A 184 9.27 5.82 12.34
N THR A 185 9.19 7.06 11.84
CA THR A 185 7.96 7.84 11.72
C THR A 185 7.87 8.43 10.31
N TYR A 186 6.75 8.28 9.66
CA TYR A 186 6.53 8.68 8.27
C TYR A 186 5.24 9.49 8.19
N ASP A 187 5.35 10.79 8.05
CA ASP A 187 4.17 11.66 8.02
C ASP A 187 4.10 12.55 6.78
N THR A 188 2.88 12.80 6.30
CA THR A 188 2.62 13.61 5.12
C THR A 188 1.53 14.64 5.35
N ALA A 189 1.69 15.85 4.78
CA ALA A 189 0.72 16.93 4.89
C ALA A 189 0.14 17.39 3.54
N GLY A 190 0.66 16.91 2.42
CA GLY A 190 0.24 17.33 1.09
C GLY A 190 -0.98 16.62 0.54
N VAL A 191 -1.68 17.26 -0.38
CA VAL A 191 -2.78 16.66 -1.14
C VAL A 191 -2.24 15.60 -2.09
N GLY A 192 -2.84 14.41 -2.12
CA GLY A 192 -2.37 13.29 -2.93
C GLY A 192 -0.99 12.77 -2.50
N SER A 193 -0.65 12.94 -1.22
CA SER A 193 0.60 12.51 -0.62
C SER A 193 0.31 11.43 0.44
N PRO A 194 0.04 10.19 0.04
CA PRO A 194 -0.16 9.11 1.01
C PRO A 194 1.13 8.86 1.80
N ALA A 195 1.02 8.23 2.97
CA ALA A 195 2.21 7.79 3.68
C ALA A 195 2.97 6.74 2.84
N ILE A 196 2.23 5.83 2.18
CA ILE A 196 2.78 4.86 1.22
C ILE A 196 2.02 4.94 -0.10
N TYR A 197 2.76 5.14 -1.22
CA TYR A 197 2.28 4.93 -2.58
C TYR A 197 3.09 3.80 -3.23
N SER A 198 2.42 2.68 -3.53
CA SER A 198 3.11 1.48 -3.99
C SER A 198 2.77 1.12 -5.43
N THR A 199 3.82 1.06 -6.27
CA THR A 199 3.91 0.28 -7.50
C THR A 199 5.05 -0.74 -7.39
N ALA A 200 5.34 -1.25 -6.19
CA ALA A 200 6.42 -2.16 -5.84
C ALA A 200 5.96 -3.15 -4.77
N ASP A 201 6.88 -3.96 -4.26
CA ASP A 201 6.69 -4.72 -3.04
C ASP A 201 7.23 -3.92 -1.85
N ILE A 202 6.33 -3.41 -0.99
CA ILE A 202 6.68 -2.59 0.17
C ILE A 202 6.31 -3.31 1.45
N THR A 203 7.28 -3.49 2.34
CA THR A 203 7.07 -4.01 3.70
C THR A 203 7.48 -2.98 4.73
N VAL A 204 6.60 -2.71 5.69
CA VAL A 204 6.86 -1.79 6.80
C VAL A 204 6.60 -2.52 8.12
N THR A 205 7.57 -2.49 9.02
CA THR A 205 7.51 -3.18 10.31
C THR A 205 7.81 -2.20 11.46
N ASP A 206 7.05 -2.27 12.56
CA ASP A 206 7.28 -1.52 13.81
C ASP A 206 7.38 0.01 13.63
N ALA A 207 6.59 0.61 12.74
CA ALA A 207 6.66 2.02 12.39
C ALA A 207 5.36 2.79 12.69
N GLU A 208 5.46 4.13 12.69
CA GLU A 208 4.33 5.04 12.79
C GLU A 208 4.13 5.77 11.46
N LEU A 209 2.92 5.69 10.90
CA LEU A 209 2.53 6.34 9.65
C LEU A 209 1.39 7.31 9.90
N SER A 210 1.46 8.53 9.33
CA SER A 210 0.34 9.46 9.42
C SER A 210 0.17 10.33 8.18
N THR A 211 -1.08 10.71 7.89
CA THR A 211 -1.41 11.66 6.83
C THR A 211 -2.43 12.67 7.33
N THR A 212 -2.38 13.90 6.80
CA THR A 212 -3.34 14.96 7.16
C THR A 212 -4.20 15.45 6.00
N ALA A 213 -3.89 15.06 4.78
CA ALA A 213 -4.61 15.52 3.58
C ALA A 213 -4.72 14.45 2.48
N SER A 214 -4.40 13.19 2.76
CA SER A 214 -4.36 12.11 1.77
C SER A 214 -4.69 10.76 2.39
N GLN A 215 -4.75 9.73 1.56
CA GLN A 215 -4.82 8.33 2.00
C GLN A 215 -3.60 7.97 2.87
N GLY A 216 -3.75 6.98 3.73
CA GLY A 216 -2.62 6.35 4.42
C GLY A 216 -1.79 5.49 3.47
N VAL A 217 -2.47 4.60 2.72
CA VAL A 217 -1.84 3.68 1.78
C VAL A 217 -2.57 3.68 0.44
N VAL A 218 -1.80 3.68 -0.63
CA VAL A 218 -2.28 3.46 -2.00
C VAL A 218 -1.48 2.34 -2.63
N VAL A 219 -2.17 1.31 -3.15
CA VAL A 219 -1.56 0.21 -3.92
C VAL A 219 -2.10 0.27 -5.34
N GLU A 220 -1.22 0.42 -6.32
CA GLU A 220 -1.59 0.47 -7.73
C GLU A 220 -1.13 -0.76 -8.49
N GLY A 221 -2.04 -1.41 -9.22
CA GLY A 221 -1.75 -2.54 -10.10
C GLY A 221 -1.28 -3.79 -9.36
N LYS A 222 -0.42 -4.58 -9.98
CA LYS A 222 0.12 -5.84 -9.49
C LYS A 222 1.25 -5.61 -8.48
N ASN A 223 0.92 -5.01 -7.35
CA ASN A 223 1.91 -4.63 -6.34
C ASN A 223 1.39 -4.90 -4.93
N SER A 224 2.25 -4.79 -3.94
CA SER A 224 1.91 -5.14 -2.57
C SER A 224 2.35 -4.11 -1.54
N VAL A 225 1.59 -4.04 -0.44
CA VAL A 225 1.99 -3.40 0.82
C VAL A 225 1.70 -4.35 1.97
N THR A 226 2.72 -4.61 2.78
CA THR A 226 2.61 -5.36 4.03
C THR A 226 2.97 -4.46 5.20
N LEU A 227 2.06 -4.36 6.17
CA LEU A 227 2.25 -3.65 7.44
C LEU A 227 2.29 -4.66 8.58
N GLU A 228 3.41 -4.71 9.32
CA GLU A 228 3.57 -5.57 10.48
C GLU A 228 3.76 -4.72 11.75
N ASN A 229 2.83 -4.81 12.69
CA ASN A 229 2.87 -4.03 13.94
C ASN A 229 3.02 -2.50 13.71
N VAL A 230 2.36 -1.98 12.68
CA VAL A 230 2.41 -0.56 12.28
C VAL A 230 1.22 0.19 12.89
N ALA A 231 1.46 1.42 13.35
CA ALA A 231 0.41 2.36 13.70
C ALA A 231 0.17 3.34 12.55
N LEU A 232 -0.96 3.21 11.86
CA LEU A 232 -1.35 4.08 10.74
C LEU A 232 -2.53 4.97 11.15
N THR A 233 -2.38 6.30 11.00
CA THR A 233 -3.47 7.26 11.11
C THR A 233 -3.67 7.98 9.77
N ALA A 234 -4.83 7.83 9.16
CA ALA A 234 -5.15 8.46 7.88
C ALA A 234 -6.23 9.53 8.04
N ALA A 235 -5.93 10.76 7.59
CA ALA A 235 -6.86 11.87 7.49
C ALA A 235 -6.94 12.36 6.05
N ASN A 236 -7.70 11.68 5.21
CA ASN A 236 -7.86 12.03 3.80
C ASN A 236 -8.88 13.17 3.64
N THR A 237 -8.44 14.41 3.88
CA THR A 237 -9.31 15.58 3.91
C THR A 237 -9.41 16.33 2.58
N GLN A 238 -8.57 16.00 1.60
CA GLN A 238 -8.54 16.67 0.30
C GLN A 238 -8.37 15.66 -0.82
N LYS A 239 -9.15 15.82 -1.90
CA LYS A 239 -9.07 14.96 -3.09
C LYS A 239 -8.03 15.50 -4.06
N ASN A 240 -7.10 14.65 -4.47
CA ASN A 240 -6.14 14.95 -5.52
C ASN A 240 -6.81 15.06 -6.90
N SER A 241 -7.92 14.37 -7.10
CA SER A 241 -8.71 14.43 -8.34
C SER A 241 -10.20 14.17 -8.06
N GLY A 242 -11.06 14.45 -9.03
CA GLY A 242 -12.47 14.10 -8.98
C GLY A 242 -12.78 12.62 -9.28
N LYS A 243 -11.78 11.80 -9.52
CA LYS A 243 -11.97 10.39 -9.90
C LYS A 243 -12.44 9.51 -8.74
N SER A 244 -12.01 9.78 -7.51
CA SER A 244 -12.57 9.14 -6.33
C SER A 244 -13.80 9.90 -5.85
N PRO A 245 -14.96 9.25 -5.70
CA PRO A 245 -16.18 9.91 -5.23
C PRO A 245 -16.12 10.23 -3.72
N ARG A 246 -15.30 9.50 -2.96
CA ARG A 246 -15.21 9.59 -1.49
C ARG A 246 -13.77 9.74 -1.02
N TYR A 247 -13.59 9.95 0.29
CA TYR A 247 -12.33 9.83 0.99
C TYR A 247 -12.14 8.38 1.47
N GLN A 248 -10.92 7.93 1.62
CA GLN A 248 -10.56 6.59 2.09
C GLN A 248 -9.18 6.56 2.75
N ALA A 249 -8.98 5.62 3.68
CA ALA A 249 -7.68 5.41 4.31
C ALA A 249 -6.75 4.56 3.44
N VAL A 250 -7.24 3.45 2.90
CA VAL A 250 -6.49 2.52 2.05
C VAL A 250 -7.19 2.40 0.71
N MET A 251 -6.44 2.58 -0.37
CA MET A 251 -6.95 2.48 -1.74
C MET A 251 -6.15 1.44 -2.53
N LEU A 252 -6.86 0.47 -3.14
CA LEU A 252 -6.31 -0.49 -4.08
C LEU A 252 -6.95 -0.25 -5.44
N TYR A 253 -6.15 0.04 -6.47
CA TYR A 253 -6.73 0.42 -7.75
C TYR A 253 -5.78 0.17 -8.93
N GLN A 254 -6.30 0.34 -10.14
CA GLN A 254 -5.52 0.40 -11.37
C GLN A 254 -5.85 1.70 -12.10
N SER A 255 -4.86 2.58 -12.28
CA SER A 255 -5.09 3.89 -12.89
C SER A 255 -5.19 3.84 -14.41
N MET A 256 -4.58 2.84 -15.06
CA MET A 256 -4.35 2.73 -16.51
C MET A 256 -3.41 3.81 -17.06
N SER A 257 -2.58 4.43 -16.21
CA SER A 257 -1.56 5.42 -16.62
C SER A 257 -0.34 4.78 -17.28
N GLY A 258 -0.11 3.49 -17.00
CA GLY A 258 1.10 2.76 -17.39
C GLY A 258 2.22 2.83 -16.35
N ASP A 259 1.96 3.41 -15.18
CA ASP A 259 2.94 3.50 -14.09
C ASP A 259 3.09 2.17 -13.33
N ALA A 260 2.05 1.33 -13.32
CA ALA A 260 2.05 -0.01 -12.75
C ALA A 260 1.52 -1.06 -13.74
N GLU A 261 2.05 -2.29 -13.67
CA GLU A 261 1.50 -3.43 -14.39
C GLU A 261 0.10 -3.77 -13.89
N GLU A 262 -0.78 -4.16 -14.81
CA GLU A 262 -2.12 -4.64 -14.45
C GLU A 262 -2.02 -6.00 -13.74
N GLY A 263 -2.82 -6.16 -12.68
CA GLY A 263 -2.88 -7.43 -11.95
C GLY A 263 -3.59 -7.30 -10.61
N THR A 264 -3.24 -8.16 -9.67
CA THR A 264 -3.84 -8.16 -8.34
C THR A 264 -3.07 -7.23 -7.42
N ALA A 265 -3.76 -6.25 -6.86
CA ALA A 265 -3.22 -5.40 -5.79
C ALA A 265 -3.35 -6.13 -4.43
N GLU A 266 -2.31 -6.10 -3.62
CA GLU A 266 -2.29 -6.82 -2.34
C GLU A 266 -2.02 -5.88 -1.16
N PHE A 267 -2.84 -5.98 -0.12
CA PHE A 267 -2.64 -5.28 1.15
C PHE A 267 -2.72 -6.28 2.30
N THR A 268 -1.69 -6.32 3.12
CA THR A 268 -1.62 -7.18 4.31
C THR A 268 -1.35 -6.34 5.54
N MET A 269 -2.12 -6.57 6.61
CA MET A 269 -1.86 -5.96 7.92
C MET A 269 -1.87 -7.02 9.02
N LEU A 270 -0.74 -7.14 9.71
CA LEU A 270 -0.49 -8.09 10.77
C LEU A 270 -0.26 -7.36 12.09
N GLY A 271 -1.23 -7.40 12.99
CA GLY A 271 -1.20 -6.61 14.23
C GLY A 271 -1.24 -5.09 13.98
N GLY A 272 -0.80 -4.31 14.94
CA GLY A 272 -0.78 -2.86 14.86
C GLY A 272 -2.17 -2.21 14.87
N SER A 273 -2.28 -0.99 14.34
CA SER A 273 -3.53 -0.25 14.27
C SER A 273 -3.66 0.59 13.01
N LEU A 274 -4.89 0.69 12.49
CA LEU A 274 -5.30 1.62 11.46
C LEU A 274 -6.44 2.48 12.00
N THR A 275 -6.23 3.79 12.09
CA THR A 275 -7.27 4.77 12.44
C THR A 275 -7.57 5.61 11.19
N ASN A 276 -8.79 5.50 10.68
CA ASN A 276 -9.29 6.35 9.61
C ASN A 276 -10.11 7.49 10.21
N LEU A 277 -9.74 8.74 9.93
CA LEU A 277 -10.43 9.90 10.49
C LEU A 277 -11.57 10.40 9.59
N ASN A 278 -11.59 10.02 8.31
CA ASN A 278 -12.68 10.39 7.41
C ASN A 278 -12.75 9.53 6.15
N GLY A 279 -13.98 9.26 5.70
CA GLY A 279 -14.30 8.43 4.55
C GLY A 279 -14.30 6.93 4.86
N ASP A 280 -14.12 6.13 3.83
CA ASP A 280 -14.13 4.68 3.91
C ASP A 280 -12.77 4.15 4.42
N VAL A 281 -12.75 3.00 5.09
CA VAL A 281 -11.45 2.40 5.49
C VAL A 281 -10.74 1.85 4.26
N PHE A 282 -11.42 0.99 3.47
CA PHE A 282 -10.89 0.41 2.24
C PHE A 282 -11.73 0.83 1.03
N PHE A 283 -11.05 1.20 -0.05
CA PHE A 283 -11.67 1.44 -1.35
C PHE A 283 -10.95 0.67 -2.44
N VAL A 284 -11.71 -0.12 -3.21
CA VAL A 284 -11.19 -0.94 -4.32
C VAL A 284 -11.89 -0.57 -5.60
N ASN A 285 -11.10 -0.20 -6.63
CA ASN A 285 -11.62 0.23 -7.93
C ASN A 285 -10.76 -0.26 -9.10
N ASN A 286 -11.39 -0.73 -10.15
CA ASN A 286 -10.74 -1.12 -11.41
C ASN A 286 -9.58 -2.12 -11.26
N THR A 287 -9.67 -3.00 -10.26
CA THR A 287 -8.61 -3.99 -10.00
C THR A 287 -9.15 -5.22 -9.30
N ARG A 288 -8.37 -6.29 -9.31
CA ARG A 288 -8.48 -7.37 -8.34
C ARG A 288 -7.68 -7.01 -7.11
N ALA A 289 -8.25 -7.22 -5.95
CA ALA A 289 -7.57 -6.93 -4.69
C ALA A 289 -7.60 -8.14 -3.75
N VAL A 290 -6.47 -8.40 -3.10
CA VAL A 290 -6.39 -9.29 -1.94
C VAL A 290 -6.07 -8.44 -0.73
N ILE A 291 -6.96 -8.48 0.27
CA ILE A 291 -6.80 -7.79 1.54
C ILE A 291 -6.70 -8.86 2.62
N GLN A 292 -5.64 -8.83 3.41
CA GLN A 292 -5.42 -9.78 4.51
C GLN A 292 -5.25 -9.00 5.82
N LEU A 293 -6.12 -9.28 6.80
CA LEU A 293 -6.13 -8.62 8.10
C LEU A 293 -6.02 -9.66 9.21
N THR A 294 -5.01 -9.54 10.05
CA THR A 294 -4.82 -10.44 11.18
C THR A 294 -4.55 -9.68 12.46
N ALA A 295 -5.43 -9.80 13.44
CA ALA A 295 -5.30 -9.22 14.77
C ALA A 295 -4.93 -7.72 14.79
N ALA A 296 -5.32 -6.97 13.75
CA ALA A 296 -5.12 -5.53 13.65
C ALA A 296 -6.27 -4.77 14.31
N ARG A 297 -5.96 -3.68 15.02
CA ARG A 297 -6.98 -2.78 15.54
C ARG A 297 -7.37 -1.77 14.47
N ILE A 298 -8.55 -1.90 13.88
CA ILE A 298 -9.04 -0.97 12.85
C ILE A 298 -10.18 -0.13 13.44
N VAL A 299 -10.09 1.19 13.29
CA VAL A 299 -11.10 2.16 13.75
C VAL A 299 -11.43 3.10 12.61
N ASN A 300 -12.72 3.27 12.33
CA ASN A 300 -13.22 4.31 11.44
C ASN A 300 -13.96 5.36 12.28
N ASP A 301 -13.38 6.56 12.38
CA ASP A 301 -13.96 7.68 13.12
C ASP A 301 -14.95 8.50 12.28
N ASP A 302 -15.11 8.20 10.97
CA ASP A 302 -16.12 8.85 10.12
C ASP A 302 -17.46 8.11 10.24
N PRO A 303 -18.51 8.76 10.79
CA PRO A 303 -19.81 8.12 10.95
C PRO A 303 -20.53 7.81 9.62
N ASP A 304 -20.14 8.46 8.52
CA ASP A 304 -20.68 8.23 7.18
C ASP A 304 -19.76 7.31 6.33
N GLY A 305 -18.65 6.89 6.90
CA GLY A 305 -17.68 5.99 6.27
C GLY A 305 -18.05 4.53 6.46
N VAL A 306 -17.67 3.70 5.50
CA VAL A 306 -17.87 2.25 5.55
C VAL A 306 -16.56 1.52 5.74
N PHE A 307 -16.61 0.25 6.15
CA PHE A 307 -15.41 -0.56 6.30
C PHE A 307 -14.77 -0.85 4.93
N LEU A 308 -15.56 -1.26 3.95
CA LEU A 308 -15.08 -1.55 2.61
C LEU A 308 -16.07 -1.08 1.56
N ARG A 309 -15.55 -0.46 0.51
CA ARG A 309 -16.29 -0.17 -0.72
C ARG A 309 -15.56 -0.77 -1.91
N ALA A 310 -16.18 -1.72 -2.60
CA ALA A 310 -15.77 -2.21 -3.90
C ALA A 310 -16.70 -1.59 -4.96
N ALA A 311 -16.18 -0.68 -5.77
CA ALA A 311 -17.05 0.06 -6.69
C ALA A 311 -16.31 0.64 -7.89
N ALA A 312 -17.04 0.81 -8.99
CA ALA A 312 -16.61 1.60 -10.12
C ALA A 312 -16.43 3.08 -9.73
N ALA A 313 -15.41 3.70 -10.30
CA ALA A 313 -15.11 5.12 -10.09
C ALA A 313 -14.46 5.72 -11.35
N GLY A 314 -13.73 6.83 -11.21
CA GLY A 314 -13.17 7.54 -12.35
C GLY A 314 -11.92 6.93 -13.00
N TRP A 315 -11.49 5.74 -12.57
CA TRP A 315 -10.39 5.00 -13.19
C TRP A 315 -10.91 3.79 -13.96
N GLY A 316 -10.17 3.39 -14.99
CA GLY A 316 -10.54 2.29 -15.87
C GLY A 316 -11.59 2.65 -16.91
N ARG A 317 -12.12 1.63 -17.58
CA ARG A 317 -13.17 1.79 -18.60
C ARG A 317 -14.53 1.74 -17.93
N GLU A 318 -15.34 2.76 -18.15
CA GLU A 318 -16.73 2.81 -17.67
C GLU A 318 -17.50 1.52 -18.03
N GLY A 319 -18.20 0.96 -17.05
CA GLY A 319 -18.94 -0.29 -17.17
C GLY A 319 -18.10 -1.58 -17.05
N ALA A 320 -16.79 -1.47 -16.80
CA ALA A 320 -15.89 -2.61 -16.61
C ALA A 320 -14.77 -2.31 -15.59
N ASN A 321 -15.01 -1.34 -14.70
CA ASN A 321 -14.02 -0.83 -13.76
C ASN A 321 -14.44 -1.03 -12.30
N GLY A 322 -15.13 -2.10 -12.00
CA GLY A 322 -15.45 -2.52 -10.63
C GLY A 322 -14.21 -2.92 -9.82
N GLY A 323 -14.39 -3.10 -8.53
CA GLY A 323 -13.44 -3.69 -7.62
C GLY A 323 -13.76 -5.16 -7.34
N HIS A 324 -12.77 -6.05 -7.42
CA HIS A 324 -12.97 -7.49 -7.19
C HIS A 324 -12.11 -7.95 -6.02
N VAL A 325 -12.74 -8.17 -4.86
CA VAL A 325 -12.06 -8.26 -3.58
C VAL A 325 -12.09 -9.68 -3.03
N GLU A 326 -10.93 -10.18 -2.63
CA GLU A 326 -10.75 -11.29 -1.71
C GLU A 326 -10.32 -10.71 -0.35
N LEU A 327 -11.22 -10.71 0.64
CA LEU A 327 -10.93 -10.22 2.00
C LEU A 327 -10.81 -11.40 2.96
N TYR A 328 -9.60 -11.63 3.44
CA TYR A 328 -9.28 -12.67 4.42
C TYR A 328 -9.04 -12.06 5.79
N THR A 329 -9.65 -12.62 6.81
CA THR A 329 -9.48 -12.14 8.19
C THR A 329 -9.24 -13.30 9.16
N ALA A 330 -8.34 -13.11 10.10
CA ALA A 330 -8.08 -14.06 11.18
C ALA A 330 -7.91 -13.33 12.52
N ALA A 331 -8.62 -13.75 13.55
CA ALA A 331 -8.64 -13.10 14.86
C ALA A 331 -8.91 -11.57 14.77
N GLN A 332 -9.81 -11.17 13.85
CA GLN A 332 -10.02 -9.79 13.44
C GLN A 332 -11.42 -9.29 13.81
N THR A 333 -11.51 -8.06 14.32
CA THR A 333 -12.79 -7.34 14.46
C THR A 333 -12.93 -6.36 13.30
N LEU A 334 -14.08 -6.42 12.61
CA LEU A 334 -14.49 -5.51 11.55
C LEU A 334 -15.75 -4.78 12.00
N GLU A 335 -15.72 -3.46 11.98
CA GLU A 335 -16.88 -2.62 12.32
C GLU A 335 -17.21 -1.70 11.14
N GLY A 336 -18.45 -1.73 10.66
CA GLY A 336 -18.96 -0.95 9.54
C GLY A 336 -19.41 -1.80 8.36
N ASP A 337 -20.10 -1.16 7.43
CA ASP A 337 -20.73 -1.83 6.28
C ASP A 337 -19.71 -2.17 5.18
N LEU A 338 -20.03 -3.21 4.41
CA LEU A 338 -19.30 -3.60 3.21
C LEU A 338 -20.22 -3.37 1.99
N LEU A 339 -19.83 -2.42 1.15
CA LEU A 339 -20.62 -2.02 -0.01
C LEU A 339 -19.98 -2.52 -1.31
N VAL A 340 -20.81 -3.12 -2.16
CA VAL A 340 -20.37 -3.72 -3.43
C VAL A 340 -21.35 -3.28 -4.52
N ASP A 341 -20.88 -2.56 -5.53
CA ASP A 341 -21.74 -2.14 -6.64
C ASP A 341 -21.93 -3.24 -7.70
N SER A 342 -22.81 -2.99 -8.65
CA SER A 342 -23.20 -3.97 -9.69
C SER A 342 -22.07 -4.39 -10.66
N LEU A 343 -20.92 -3.73 -10.61
CA LEU A 343 -19.74 -4.07 -11.42
C LEU A 343 -18.65 -4.78 -10.59
N SER A 344 -18.90 -4.98 -9.30
CA SER A 344 -17.90 -5.44 -8.34
C SER A 344 -18.27 -6.76 -7.70
N THR A 345 -17.29 -7.43 -7.10
CA THR A 345 -17.50 -8.69 -6.36
C THR A 345 -16.72 -8.66 -5.04
N LEU A 346 -17.22 -9.38 -4.04
CA LEU A 346 -16.54 -9.58 -2.76
C LEU A 346 -16.63 -11.04 -2.33
N ASN A 347 -15.49 -11.65 -2.05
CA ASN A 347 -15.39 -12.88 -1.29
C ASN A 347 -14.81 -12.54 0.10
N LEU A 348 -15.65 -12.65 1.13
CA LEU A 348 -15.32 -12.36 2.51
C LEU A 348 -15.09 -13.67 3.27
N HIS A 349 -13.91 -13.83 3.84
CA HIS A 349 -13.52 -14.99 4.63
C HIS A 349 -13.24 -14.56 6.08
N LEU A 350 -14.12 -14.94 6.98
CA LEU A 350 -14.01 -14.70 8.41
C LEU A 350 -13.56 -15.99 9.10
N TRP A 351 -12.34 -16.00 9.62
CA TRP A 351 -11.74 -17.17 10.24
C TRP A 351 -11.23 -16.86 11.65
N ASP A 352 -10.92 -17.91 12.41
CA ASP A 352 -10.22 -17.85 13.70
C ASP A 352 -10.86 -16.83 14.68
N GLY A 353 -12.17 -16.97 14.88
CA GLY A 353 -12.90 -16.12 15.81
C GLY A 353 -13.08 -14.67 15.36
N SER A 354 -12.83 -14.35 14.08
CA SER A 354 -13.10 -13.02 13.52
C SER A 354 -14.57 -12.63 13.69
N VAL A 355 -14.80 -11.33 13.93
CA VAL A 355 -16.16 -10.80 14.14
C VAL A 355 -16.41 -9.64 13.18
N LEU A 356 -17.48 -9.73 12.41
CA LEU A 356 -18.03 -8.61 11.64
C LEU A 356 -19.26 -8.04 12.34
N THR A 357 -19.30 -6.73 12.54
CA THR A 357 -20.47 -5.96 12.94
C THR A 357 -20.76 -4.94 11.84
N GLY A 358 -21.74 -5.22 10.98
CA GLY A 358 -22.02 -4.40 9.80
C GLY A 358 -23.06 -5.03 8.88
N ALA A 359 -23.59 -4.24 7.95
CA ALA A 359 -24.37 -4.72 6.82
C ALA A 359 -23.44 -5.09 5.65
N VAL A 360 -23.82 -6.14 4.91
CA VAL A 360 -23.08 -6.57 3.73
C VAL A 360 -23.98 -6.43 2.50
N ASN A 361 -23.51 -5.64 1.51
CA ASN A 361 -24.22 -5.39 0.26
C ASN A 361 -25.71 -4.98 0.47
N PRO A 362 -26.00 -3.99 1.30
CA PRO A 362 -27.37 -3.63 1.66
C PRO A 362 -28.22 -3.14 0.48
N ALA A 363 -27.60 -2.71 -0.61
CA ALA A 363 -28.28 -2.27 -1.84
C ALA A 363 -28.62 -3.42 -2.79
N ASP A 364 -28.14 -4.65 -2.53
CA ASP A 364 -28.31 -5.83 -3.39
C ASP A 364 -27.85 -5.59 -4.84
N GLU A 365 -26.68 -4.98 -4.99
CA GLU A 365 -26.16 -4.60 -6.33
C GLU A 365 -25.05 -5.54 -6.81
N GLY A 366 -24.09 -5.89 -5.96
CA GLY A 366 -22.93 -6.69 -6.31
C GLY A 366 -23.08 -8.17 -5.94
N GLU A 367 -22.19 -9.01 -6.46
CA GLU A 367 -22.13 -10.42 -6.09
C GLU A 367 -21.20 -10.61 -4.89
N VAL A 368 -21.74 -11.16 -3.81
CA VAL A 368 -21.00 -11.35 -2.55
C VAL A 368 -21.07 -12.79 -2.08
N TYR A 369 -19.93 -13.32 -1.67
CA TYR A 369 -19.82 -14.54 -0.89
C TYR A 369 -19.32 -14.21 0.51
N VAL A 370 -19.90 -14.86 1.52
CA VAL A 370 -19.43 -14.79 2.92
C VAL A 370 -19.16 -16.18 3.45
N GLU A 371 -17.99 -16.37 4.05
CA GLU A 371 -17.58 -17.57 4.77
C GLU A 371 -17.30 -17.26 6.23
N LEU A 372 -17.94 -17.99 7.14
CA LEU A 372 -17.68 -17.94 8.58
C LEU A 372 -17.31 -19.34 9.05
N THR A 373 -16.05 -19.52 9.46
CA THR A 373 -15.53 -20.78 9.99
C THR A 373 -14.67 -20.52 11.23
N ASP A 374 -14.32 -21.59 11.94
CA ASP A 374 -13.44 -21.53 13.10
C ASP A 374 -13.86 -20.54 14.20
N GLY A 375 -15.18 -20.50 14.49
CA GLY A 375 -15.76 -19.65 15.53
C GLY A 375 -15.96 -18.20 15.14
N ALA A 376 -15.85 -17.86 13.85
CA ALA A 376 -16.16 -16.54 13.35
C ALA A 376 -17.64 -16.20 13.51
N ARG A 377 -17.94 -14.91 13.61
CA ARG A 377 -19.31 -14.40 13.83
C ARG A 377 -19.60 -13.18 12.96
N TRP A 378 -20.87 -13.04 12.58
CA TRP A 378 -21.39 -11.86 11.91
C TRP A 378 -22.64 -11.35 12.62
N VAL A 379 -22.60 -10.09 13.09
CA VAL A 379 -23.75 -9.38 13.69
C VAL A 379 -24.22 -8.33 12.69
N LEU A 380 -25.44 -8.46 12.22
CA LEU A 380 -26.02 -7.54 11.24
C LEU A 380 -26.36 -6.19 11.90
N THR A 381 -26.12 -5.10 11.19
CA THR A 381 -26.55 -3.74 11.53
C THR A 381 -27.54 -3.15 10.54
N GLY A 382 -27.84 -3.88 9.47
CA GLY A 382 -28.81 -3.57 8.43
C GLY A 382 -29.15 -4.80 7.59
N ASP A 383 -30.20 -4.70 6.79
CA ASP A 383 -30.56 -5.75 5.85
C ASP A 383 -29.38 -6.01 4.92
N SER A 384 -29.11 -7.28 4.65
CA SER A 384 -27.91 -7.72 3.95
C SER A 384 -28.24 -8.73 2.86
N HIS A 385 -27.52 -8.66 1.75
CA HIS A 385 -27.75 -9.50 0.57
C HIS A 385 -26.44 -10.15 0.13
N VAL A 386 -26.41 -11.48 0.05
CA VAL A 386 -25.25 -12.23 -0.43
C VAL A 386 -25.69 -13.27 -1.47
N LYS A 387 -24.86 -13.47 -2.47
CA LYS A 387 -25.09 -14.48 -3.51
C LYS A 387 -24.84 -15.89 -2.99
N SER A 388 -23.90 -16.04 -2.05
CA SER A 388 -23.49 -17.34 -1.54
C SER A 388 -23.00 -17.20 -0.09
N LEU A 389 -23.32 -18.18 0.73
CA LEU A 389 -23.00 -18.19 2.15
C LEU A 389 -22.46 -19.56 2.56
N LYS A 390 -21.36 -19.57 3.31
CA LYS A 390 -20.87 -20.74 4.05
C LYS A 390 -20.73 -20.38 5.51
N CYS A 391 -21.46 -21.06 6.39
CA CYS A 391 -21.41 -20.78 7.81
C CYS A 391 -21.78 -22.02 8.65
N ASP A 392 -21.19 -22.09 9.85
CA ASP A 392 -21.63 -23.00 10.90
C ASP A 392 -22.98 -22.53 11.50
N PRO A 393 -23.76 -23.41 12.15
CA PRO A 393 -24.92 -23.00 12.94
C PRO A 393 -24.54 -21.93 13.98
N ASP A 394 -25.45 -20.97 14.21
CA ASP A 394 -25.28 -19.91 15.23
C ASP A 394 -24.11 -18.94 14.99
N SER A 395 -23.48 -18.96 13.79
CA SER A 395 -22.42 -18.00 13.43
C SER A 395 -22.94 -16.60 13.09
N ILE A 396 -24.24 -16.47 12.80
CA ILE A 396 -24.89 -15.23 12.36
C ILE A 396 -25.96 -14.82 13.36
N ASP A 397 -25.84 -13.59 13.85
CA ASP A 397 -26.83 -12.87 14.63
C ASP A 397 -27.52 -11.85 13.71
N LEU A 398 -28.77 -12.11 13.37
CA LEU A 398 -29.57 -11.22 12.53
C LEU A 398 -29.88 -9.89 13.19
N ASN A 399 -29.83 -9.81 14.54
CA ASN A 399 -30.07 -8.58 15.30
C ASN A 399 -31.31 -7.79 14.87
N GLY A 400 -32.35 -8.49 14.43
CA GLY A 400 -33.62 -7.93 13.96
C GLY A 400 -33.64 -7.46 12.50
N HIS A 401 -32.60 -7.73 11.74
CA HIS A 401 -32.50 -7.47 10.30
C HIS A 401 -32.73 -8.72 9.46
N THR A 402 -32.77 -8.56 8.15
CA THR A 402 -32.94 -9.65 7.19
C THR A 402 -31.62 -9.94 6.49
N LEU A 403 -31.25 -11.23 6.42
CA LEU A 403 -30.21 -11.71 5.51
C LEU A 403 -30.89 -12.48 4.37
N THR A 404 -30.61 -12.07 3.14
CA THR A 404 -31.02 -12.76 1.92
C THR A 404 -29.84 -13.47 1.29
N VAL A 405 -29.96 -14.75 0.98
CA VAL A 405 -28.94 -15.58 0.34
C VAL A 405 -29.52 -16.15 -0.95
N ASP A 406 -29.02 -15.76 -2.11
CA ASP A 406 -29.50 -16.18 -3.43
C ASP A 406 -31.05 -16.06 -3.55
N ASP A 407 -31.56 -14.86 -3.24
CA ASP A 407 -33.01 -14.52 -3.23
C ASP A 407 -33.87 -15.24 -2.16
N GLU A 408 -33.26 -16.07 -1.29
CA GLU A 408 -33.98 -16.74 -0.21
C GLU A 408 -33.63 -16.13 1.17
N VAL A 409 -34.64 -15.96 2.03
CA VAL A 409 -34.43 -15.44 3.38
C VAL A 409 -33.72 -16.48 4.24
N TYR A 410 -32.56 -16.12 4.78
CA TYR A 410 -31.81 -16.97 5.69
C TYR A 410 -32.57 -17.17 7.02
N VAL A 411 -32.56 -18.41 7.50
CA VAL A 411 -33.14 -18.77 8.80
C VAL A 411 -32.02 -18.77 9.84
N GLU A 412 -32.14 -17.91 10.86
CA GLU A 412 -31.17 -17.80 11.93
C GLU A 412 -30.89 -19.17 12.60
N GLY A 413 -29.63 -19.44 12.90
CA GLY A 413 -29.18 -20.71 13.47
C GLY A 413 -28.97 -21.82 12.44
N SER A 414 -29.18 -21.59 11.14
CA SER A 414 -28.96 -22.57 10.09
C SER A 414 -27.49 -22.60 9.65
N ALA A 415 -26.98 -23.77 9.29
CA ALA A 415 -25.74 -23.91 8.54
C ALA A 415 -25.96 -23.66 7.04
N SER A 416 -24.93 -23.26 6.34
CA SER A 416 -24.93 -23.13 4.87
C SER A 416 -23.58 -23.58 4.29
N GLU A 417 -23.61 -24.12 3.05
CA GLU A 417 -22.46 -24.69 2.34
C GLU A 417 -22.28 -24.04 0.96
N GLY A 418 -22.10 -22.72 0.95
CA GLY A 418 -21.88 -21.96 -0.26
C GLY A 418 -20.43 -22.02 -0.78
N SER A 419 -20.20 -21.36 -1.90
CA SER A 419 -18.89 -21.27 -2.57
C SER A 419 -18.60 -19.85 -3.01
N PRO A 420 -17.32 -19.45 -3.10
CA PRO A 420 -16.93 -18.14 -3.60
C PRO A 420 -17.56 -17.80 -4.95
N VAL A 421 -17.91 -16.54 -5.14
CA VAL A 421 -18.35 -16.01 -6.42
C VAL A 421 -17.15 -15.87 -7.36
N GLU A 422 -17.33 -16.22 -8.62
CA GLU A 422 -16.27 -16.10 -9.62
C GLU A 422 -16.34 -14.72 -10.28
N HIS A 423 -15.23 -14.00 -10.24
CA HIS A 423 -15.09 -12.83 -11.08
C HIS A 423 -14.79 -13.27 -12.51
N THR A 424 -15.69 -13.00 -13.43
CA THR A 424 -15.44 -13.15 -14.88
C THR A 424 -14.73 -11.87 -15.35
N PRO A 425 -13.44 -11.92 -15.77
CA PRO A 425 -12.79 -10.74 -16.33
C PRO A 425 -13.60 -10.23 -17.53
N ALA A 426 -13.88 -8.95 -17.58
CA ALA A 426 -14.37 -8.33 -18.80
C ALA A 426 -13.37 -8.67 -19.92
N VAL A 427 -13.87 -9.25 -21.02
CA VAL A 427 -13.01 -9.62 -22.15
C VAL A 427 -12.22 -8.38 -22.56
N ALA A 428 -10.90 -8.43 -22.48
CA ALA A 428 -10.04 -7.35 -22.90
C ALA A 428 -10.42 -7.00 -24.34
N ALA A 429 -10.95 -5.79 -24.56
CA ALA A 429 -11.17 -5.31 -25.91
C ALA A 429 -9.79 -5.22 -26.55
N GLU A 430 -9.56 -5.99 -27.61
CA GLU A 430 -8.33 -5.88 -28.41
C GLU A 430 -8.12 -4.40 -28.73
N HIS A 431 -7.04 -3.82 -28.20
CA HIS A 431 -6.62 -2.50 -28.62
C HIS A 431 -6.19 -2.64 -30.09
N PRO A 432 -6.78 -1.92 -31.04
CA PRO A 432 -6.22 -1.82 -32.35
C PRO A 432 -4.88 -1.08 -32.22
N HIS A 433 -3.78 -1.82 -32.25
CA HIS A 433 -2.44 -1.25 -32.37
C HIS A 433 -2.33 -0.48 -33.69
N GLY A 434 -2.75 0.78 -33.66
CA GLY A 434 -2.38 1.76 -34.67
C GLY A 434 -1.01 2.32 -34.30
N LEU A 435 0.07 1.76 -34.85
CA LEU A 435 1.39 2.38 -34.80
C LEU A 435 1.33 3.77 -35.45
N PRO A 436 1.68 4.87 -34.80
CA PRO A 436 2.00 6.10 -35.50
C PRO A 436 3.37 5.94 -36.13
N GLY A 437 3.42 6.20 -37.42
CA GLY A 437 4.58 6.04 -38.29
C GLY A 437 5.80 6.83 -37.80
N GLY A 438 6.96 6.27 -38.18
CA GLY A 438 8.27 6.73 -37.83
C GLY A 438 8.55 8.19 -38.19
N HIS A 439 9.20 8.88 -37.29
CA HIS A 439 9.85 10.14 -37.57
C HIS A 439 11.15 9.87 -38.38
N GLY A 440 11.10 10.22 -39.64
CA GLY A 440 12.26 10.24 -40.51
C GLY A 440 13.32 11.21 -40.00
N LYS A 441 14.55 10.72 -39.87
CA LYS A 441 15.73 11.56 -39.67
C LYS A 441 15.88 12.53 -40.86
N ALA A 442 15.81 13.84 -40.55
CA ALA A 442 16.27 14.85 -41.50
C ALA A 442 17.80 14.93 -41.44
N GLU A 443 18.48 14.46 -42.47
CA GLU A 443 19.88 14.77 -42.73
C GLU A 443 20.03 16.26 -43.05
N LYS A 444 20.87 16.95 -42.31
CA LYS A 444 21.33 18.29 -42.67
C LYS A 444 22.52 18.17 -43.63
N LYS A 445 22.35 18.76 -44.81
CA LYS A 445 23.45 19.23 -45.65
C LYS A 445 23.96 20.56 -45.15
#